data_4b01174341347967d99f45654e86dcc9
#
_entry.id   4b01174341347967d99f45654e86dcc9
#
_cell.length_a   1.000
_cell.length_b   1.000
_cell.length_c   1.000
_cell.angle_alpha   90.00
_cell.angle_beta   90.00
_cell.angle_gamma   90.00
#
_symmetry.space_group_name_H-M   'P 1'
#
loop_
_entity.id
_entity.type
_entity.pdbx_description
1 polymer ?
#
loop_
_entity_poly.entity_id
_entity_poly.type
_entity_poly.pdbx_seq_one_letter_code
_entity_poly.pdbx_strand_id
1 'polypeptide(L)'
;QLIGDDLRFVAPLSGGTSVELLPGGQGIKVQYDNARLFATRLERVRLSECIPMVAAIYEGLISVVPRHILPLFTWRELELLVSGRPLVDVSLLRECASFGSGLDGSEAHVKVFWSALEDLSIAQRTALLRLLWSDLLPPQPHRACATTLPAPFVIVDILHATDSSLPRADASTHSLSLPRYSSRETCRDRLVTMLGTVAP
;
A
#
# COMPACT_ATOMS: atom_id res chain seq x y z
N GLN A 1 20.48 -9.44 33.81
CA GLN A 1 19.23 -8.87 34.36
C GLN A 1 18.44 -8.21 33.23
N LEU A 2 17.68 -9.02 32.44
CA LEU A 2 16.90 -8.53 31.29
C LEU A 2 15.38 -8.58 31.53
N ILE A 3 14.94 -9.02 32.71
CA ILE A 3 13.54 -9.06 33.11
C ILE A 3 13.37 -7.96 34.16
N GLY A 4 12.53 -6.97 33.87
CA GLY A 4 12.21 -5.91 34.80
C GLY A 4 11.64 -6.49 36.10
N ASP A 5 12.04 -5.95 37.25
CA ASP A 5 11.73 -6.50 38.60
C ASP A 5 10.23 -6.62 38.93
N ASP A 6 9.35 -6.13 38.04
CA ASP A 6 7.89 -6.11 38.26
C ASP A 6 7.07 -6.75 37.14
N LEU A 7 7.71 -7.56 36.27
CA LEU A 7 6.99 -8.28 35.23
C LEU A 7 6.15 -9.41 35.83
N ARG A 8 4.83 -9.43 35.51
CA ARG A 8 3.85 -10.36 36.05
C ARG A 8 3.14 -11.12 34.93
N PHE A 9 2.44 -12.19 35.25
CA PHE A 9 1.67 -12.99 34.30
C PHE A 9 0.39 -12.25 33.83
N VAL A 10 0.58 -11.03 33.31
CA VAL A 10 -0.45 -10.18 32.76
C VAL A 10 0.00 -9.66 31.40
N ALA A 11 -0.88 -9.66 30.42
CA ALA A 11 -0.62 -9.09 29.08
C ALA A 11 -1.50 -7.86 28.84
N PRO A 12 -0.93 -6.73 28.45
CA PRO A 12 -1.73 -5.62 27.94
C PRO A 12 -2.28 -5.99 26.55
N LEU A 13 -3.55 -5.71 26.29
CA LEU A 13 -4.21 -5.88 25.00
C LEU A 13 -4.15 -4.58 24.20
N SER A 14 -4.31 -4.69 22.89
CA SER A 14 -4.29 -3.56 21.95
C SER A 14 -5.41 -2.54 22.24
N GLY A 15 -6.52 -2.97 22.85
CA GLY A 15 -7.63 -2.12 23.28
C GLY A 15 -7.41 -1.37 24.60
N GLY A 16 -6.19 -1.38 25.17
CA GLY A 16 -5.88 -0.68 26.41
C GLY A 16 -6.30 -1.40 27.71
N THR A 17 -6.91 -2.58 27.58
CA THR A 17 -7.22 -3.46 28.72
C THR A 17 -6.07 -4.44 28.96
N SER A 18 -6.09 -5.16 30.07
CA SER A 18 -5.12 -6.20 30.36
C SER A 18 -5.82 -7.52 30.71
N VAL A 19 -5.18 -8.63 30.41
CA VAL A 19 -5.68 -9.97 30.72
C VAL A 19 -4.64 -10.77 31.49
N GLU A 20 -5.09 -11.56 32.46
CA GLU A 20 -4.23 -12.48 33.19
C GLU A 20 -3.90 -13.69 32.30
N LEU A 21 -2.61 -14.01 32.20
CA LEU A 21 -2.10 -15.15 31.41
C LEU A 21 -2.32 -16.49 32.12
N LEU A 22 -2.51 -16.44 33.44
CA LEU A 22 -2.88 -17.54 34.32
C LEU A 22 -3.84 -17.01 35.39
N PRO A 23 -4.69 -17.86 35.98
CA PRO A 23 -5.52 -17.46 37.12
C PRO A 23 -4.66 -16.90 38.26
N GLY A 24 -4.96 -15.69 38.72
CA GLY A 24 -4.15 -14.98 39.71
C GLY A 24 -2.81 -14.45 39.19
N GLY A 25 -2.67 -14.30 37.88
CA GLY A 25 -1.43 -13.87 37.20
C GLY A 25 -0.88 -12.53 37.65
N GLN A 26 -1.74 -11.62 38.13
CA GLN A 26 -1.32 -10.36 38.76
C GLN A 26 -0.44 -10.54 40.01
N GLY A 27 -0.62 -11.67 40.72
CA GLY A 27 0.19 -12.02 41.90
C GLY A 27 1.48 -12.78 41.55
N ILE A 28 1.61 -13.30 40.33
CA ILE A 28 2.71 -14.19 39.91
C ILE A 28 3.79 -13.37 39.19
N LYS A 29 4.97 -13.28 39.79
CA LYS A 29 6.13 -12.64 39.16
C LYS A 29 6.77 -13.59 38.13
N VAL A 30 7.22 -13.01 37.02
CA VAL A 30 8.00 -13.74 36.02
C VAL A 30 9.44 -13.90 36.51
N GLN A 31 9.89 -15.14 36.62
CA GLN A 31 11.23 -15.52 37.03
C GLN A 31 11.85 -16.42 35.95
N TYR A 32 13.13 -16.76 36.10
CA TYR A 32 13.82 -17.53 35.11
C TYR A 32 13.19 -18.93 34.86
N ASP A 33 12.72 -19.58 35.91
CA ASP A 33 12.10 -20.88 35.85
C ASP A 33 10.73 -20.95 35.17
N ASN A 34 9.97 -19.83 35.22
CA ASN A 34 8.64 -19.72 34.63
C ASN A 34 8.58 -18.81 33.37
N ALA A 35 9.70 -18.20 32.97
CA ALA A 35 9.77 -17.27 31.83
C ALA A 35 9.30 -17.89 30.51
N ARG A 36 9.62 -19.18 30.29
CA ARG A 36 9.18 -19.91 29.10
C ARG A 36 7.66 -20.07 29.05
N LEU A 37 7.06 -20.38 30.20
CA LEU A 37 5.61 -20.49 30.33
C LEU A 37 4.95 -19.13 30.06
N PHE A 38 5.51 -18.06 30.64
CA PHE A 38 5.05 -16.68 30.39
C PHE A 38 5.08 -16.35 28.88
N ALA A 39 6.20 -16.59 28.20
CA ALA A 39 6.34 -16.31 26.78
C ALA A 39 5.31 -17.07 25.94
N THR A 40 5.14 -18.35 26.18
CA THR A 40 4.15 -19.20 25.46
C THR A 40 2.72 -18.71 25.70
N ARG A 41 2.38 -18.31 26.92
CA ARG A 41 1.05 -17.79 27.23
C ARG A 41 0.81 -16.42 26.61
N LEU A 42 1.80 -15.54 26.66
CA LEU A 42 1.75 -14.22 26.04
C LEU A 42 1.55 -14.33 24.52
N GLU A 43 2.35 -15.17 23.85
CA GLU A 43 2.23 -15.44 22.41
C GLU A 43 0.81 -15.92 22.06
N ARG A 44 0.29 -16.88 22.80
CA ARG A 44 -1.07 -17.40 22.57
C ARG A 44 -2.13 -16.32 22.71
N VAL A 45 -2.05 -15.45 23.74
CA VAL A 45 -2.98 -14.36 23.93
C VAL A 45 -2.87 -13.36 22.77
N ARG A 46 -1.66 -12.99 22.36
CA ARG A 46 -1.44 -12.08 21.25
C ARG A 46 -2.00 -12.61 19.93
N LEU A 47 -1.78 -13.88 19.63
CA LEU A 47 -2.32 -14.51 18.41
C LEU A 47 -3.85 -14.64 18.48
N SER A 48 -4.44 -14.87 19.66
CA SER A 48 -5.89 -15.00 19.79
C SER A 48 -6.64 -13.67 19.89
N GLU A 49 -5.95 -12.57 20.19
CA GLU A 49 -6.56 -11.25 20.34
C GLU A 49 -7.28 -10.78 19.06
N CYS A 50 -6.73 -11.09 17.89
CA CYS A 50 -7.31 -10.69 16.62
C CYS A 50 -8.47 -11.58 16.13
N ILE A 51 -8.68 -12.78 16.74
CA ILE A 51 -9.68 -13.73 16.25
C ILE A 51 -11.10 -13.15 16.15
N PRO A 52 -11.63 -12.44 17.16
CA PRO A 52 -12.98 -11.85 17.06
C PRO A 52 -13.08 -10.80 15.94
N MET A 53 -12.02 -9.99 15.76
CA MET A 53 -11.98 -8.97 14.70
C MET A 53 -11.93 -9.61 13.32
N VAL A 54 -11.08 -10.62 13.14
CA VAL A 54 -11.00 -11.39 11.88
C VAL A 54 -12.32 -12.10 11.58
N ALA A 55 -12.98 -12.67 12.60
CA ALA A 55 -14.29 -13.30 12.43
C ALA A 55 -15.34 -12.28 11.95
N ALA A 56 -15.38 -11.09 12.54
CA ALA A 56 -16.30 -10.04 12.11
C ALA A 56 -16.01 -9.56 10.67
N ILE A 57 -14.74 -9.39 10.30
CA ILE A 57 -14.34 -9.06 8.93
C ILE A 57 -14.76 -10.17 7.96
N TYR A 58 -14.54 -11.43 8.34
CA TYR A 58 -14.92 -12.59 7.54
C TYR A 58 -16.44 -12.65 7.31
N GLU A 59 -17.25 -12.47 8.35
CA GLU A 59 -18.71 -12.42 8.23
C GLU A 59 -19.18 -11.28 7.31
N GLY A 60 -18.55 -10.11 7.41
CA GLY A 60 -18.80 -9.01 6.47
C GLY A 60 -18.41 -9.36 5.03
N LEU A 61 -17.26 -9.99 4.83
CA LEU A 61 -16.79 -10.39 3.51
C LEU A 61 -17.71 -11.42 2.86
N ILE A 62 -18.14 -12.45 3.56
CA ILE A 62 -19.01 -13.49 3.01
C ILE A 62 -20.47 -13.03 2.75
N SER A 63 -20.86 -11.87 3.26
CA SER A 63 -22.14 -11.26 2.90
C SER A 63 -22.17 -10.76 1.44
N VAL A 64 -20.99 -10.50 0.85
CA VAL A 64 -20.84 -10.00 -0.53
C VAL A 64 -20.19 -11.05 -1.43
N VAL A 65 -19.12 -11.70 -0.93
CA VAL A 65 -18.36 -12.72 -1.67
C VAL A 65 -18.86 -14.12 -1.29
N PRO A 66 -19.32 -14.95 -2.24
CA PRO A 66 -19.77 -16.29 -1.93
C PRO A 66 -18.70 -17.10 -1.19
N ARG A 67 -19.07 -17.67 -0.04
CA ARG A 67 -18.15 -18.39 0.88
C ARG A 67 -17.31 -19.46 0.21
N HIS A 68 -17.87 -20.15 -0.80
CA HIS A 68 -17.20 -21.25 -1.50
C HIS A 68 -16.11 -20.79 -2.46
N ILE A 69 -16.02 -19.50 -2.76
CA ILE A 69 -14.98 -18.92 -3.63
C ILE A 69 -13.68 -18.66 -2.84
N LEU A 70 -13.77 -18.25 -1.58
CA LEU A 70 -12.60 -17.89 -0.77
C LEU A 70 -11.57 -19.02 -0.65
N PRO A 71 -11.93 -20.29 -0.46
CA PRO A 71 -10.96 -21.38 -0.39
C PRO A 71 -10.24 -21.70 -1.71
N LEU A 72 -10.68 -21.13 -2.83
CA LEU A 72 -10.01 -21.28 -4.13
C LEU A 72 -8.73 -20.46 -4.24
N PHE A 73 -8.55 -19.49 -3.34
CA PHE A 73 -7.38 -18.63 -3.29
C PHE A 73 -6.46 -19.02 -2.14
N THR A 74 -5.16 -18.95 -2.39
CA THR A 74 -4.18 -18.89 -1.32
C THR A 74 -4.26 -17.52 -0.63
N TRP A 75 -3.75 -17.41 0.60
CA TRP A 75 -3.73 -16.12 1.30
C TRP A 75 -2.96 -15.03 0.53
N ARG A 76 -1.90 -15.42 -0.23
CA ARG A 76 -1.13 -14.50 -1.08
C ARG A 76 -1.92 -14.01 -2.28
N GLU A 77 -2.68 -14.88 -2.92
CA GLU A 77 -3.56 -14.50 -4.02
C GLU A 77 -4.67 -13.58 -3.54
N LEU A 78 -5.25 -13.87 -2.38
CA LEU A 78 -6.26 -13.00 -1.77
C LEU A 78 -5.68 -11.64 -1.39
N GLU A 79 -4.48 -11.61 -0.79
CA GLU A 79 -3.75 -10.37 -0.51
C GLU A 79 -3.53 -9.55 -1.79
N LEU A 80 -3.10 -10.19 -2.87
CA LEU A 80 -2.90 -9.53 -4.16
C LEU A 80 -4.20 -9.00 -4.78
N LEU A 81 -5.31 -9.71 -4.58
CA LEU A 81 -6.63 -9.26 -5.07
C LEU A 81 -7.15 -8.05 -4.29
N VAL A 82 -6.92 -8.02 -2.98
CA VAL A 82 -7.43 -6.95 -2.11
C VAL A 82 -6.50 -5.74 -2.08
N SER A 83 -5.19 -5.98 -1.97
CA SER A 83 -4.19 -4.93 -1.76
C SER A 83 -3.40 -4.57 -3.01
N GLY A 84 -3.52 -5.37 -4.09
CA GLY A 84 -2.71 -5.25 -5.29
C GLY A 84 -1.24 -5.63 -5.07
N ARG A 85 -0.41 -5.47 -6.08
CA ARG A 85 1.03 -5.71 -5.95
C ARG A 85 1.72 -4.52 -5.32
N PRO A 86 2.58 -4.72 -4.32
CA PRO A 86 3.36 -3.64 -3.71
C PRO A 86 4.42 -3.09 -4.68
N LEU A 87 4.76 -3.82 -5.73
CA LEU A 87 5.74 -3.42 -6.74
C LEU A 87 5.04 -2.76 -7.92
N VAL A 88 5.32 -1.47 -8.09
CA VAL A 88 4.91 -0.70 -9.26
C VAL A 88 5.92 -0.95 -10.37
N ASP A 89 5.54 -1.79 -11.34
CA ASP A 89 6.33 -1.99 -12.55
C ASP A 89 6.10 -0.82 -13.51
N VAL A 90 7.17 -0.06 -13.75
CA VAL A 90 7.13 1.11 -14.64
C VAL A 90 6.82 0.69 -16.09
N SER A 91 7.24 -0.51 -16.49
CA SER A 91 6.95 -1.05 -17.84
C SER A 91 5.45 -1.27 -18.03
N LEU A 92 4.78 -1.86 -17.04
CA LEU A 92 3.33 -2.04 -17.07
C LEU A 92 2.58 -0.71 -17.04
N LEU A 93 3.06 0.26 -16.26
CA LEU A 93 2.47 1.60 -16.26
C LEU A 93 2.57 2.27 -17.62
N ARG A 94 3.70 2.09 -18.31
CA ARG A 94 3.92 2.62 -19.66
C ARG A 94 2.97 1.99 -20.68
N GLU A 95 2.71 0.70 -20.58
CA GLU A 95 1.76 -0.01 -21.44
C GLU A 95 0.31 0.43 -21.20
N CYS A 96 -0.04 0.80 -19.95
CA CYS A 96 -1.36 1.27 -19.59
C CYS A 96 -1.55 2.79 -19.79
N ALA A 97 -0.49 3.52 -20.13
CA ALA A 97 -0.56 4.95 -20.35
C ALA A 97 -1.20 5.28 -21.69
N SER A 98 -2.06 6.27 -21.71
CA SER A 98 -2.54 6.94 -22.92
C SER A 98 -2.11 8.40 -22.93
N PHE A 99 -2.17 9.03 -24.07
CA PHE A 99 -1.64 10.37 -24.24
C PHE A 99 -2.78 11.30 -24.67
N GLY A 100 -2.86 12.46 -24.04
CA GLY A 100 -3.82 13.51 -24.39
C GLY A 100 -3.50 14.17 -25.74
N SER A 101 -4.36 15.09 -26.12
CA SER A 101 -4.30 15.77 -27.43
C SER A 101 -2.91 16.28 -27.79
N GLY A 102 -2.35 15.79 -28.89
CA GLY A 102 -1.07 16.25 -29.43
C GLY A 102 0.18 15.58 -28.84
N LEU A 103 0.02 14.58 -27.98
CA LEU A 103 1.10 13.74 -27.49
C LEU A 103 0.99 12.33 -28.12
N ASP A 104 2.13 11.72 -28.43
CA ASP A 104 2.20 10.32 -28.88
C ASP A 104 3.16 9.45 -28.07
N GLY A 105 3.74 10.02 -26.99
CA GLY A 105 4.70 9.34 -26.12
C GLY A 105 6.14 9.37 -26.64
N SER A 106 6.41 9.88 -27.83
CA SER A 106 7.75 9.98 -28.39
C SER A 106 8.51 11.23 -27.95
N GLU A 107 7.79 12.19 -27.34
CA GLU A 107 8.31 13.48 -26.93
C GLU A 107 9.42 13.36 -25.87
N ALA A 108 10.39 14.27 -25.93
CA ALA A 108 11.54 14.26 -25.05
C ALA A 108 11.16 14.34 -23.56
N HIS A 109 10.19 15.21 -23.19
CA HIS A 109 9.75 15.37 -21.81
C HIS A 109 8.98 14.14 -21.28
N VAL A 110 8.26 13.40 -22.12
CA VAL A 110 7.62 12.14 -21.77
C VAL A 110 8.66 11.05 -21.50
N LYS A 111 9.73 10.97 -22.31
CA LYS A 111 10.85 10.06 -22.06
C LYS A 111 11.58 10.40 -20.78
N VAL A 112 11.78 11.71 -20.52
CA VAL A 112 12.37 12.21 -19.26
C VAL A 112 11.50 11.79 -18.06
N PHE A 113 10.19 11.91 -18.16
CA PHE A 113 9.25 11.48 -17.12
C PHE A 113 9.39 9.98 -16.80
N TRP A 114 9.38 9.12 -17.80
CA TRP A 114 9.54 7.67 -17.58
C TRP A 114 10.87 7.33 -16.93
N SER A 115 11.96 7.96 -17.36
CA SER A 115 13.27 7.78 -16.72
C SER A 115 13.31 8.29 -15.29
N ALA A 116 12.66 9.42 -15.00
CA ALA A 116 12.55 9.95 -13.65
C ALA A 116 11.71 9.04 -12.73
N LEU A 117 10.66 8.42 -13.29
CA LEU A 117 9.81 7.47 -12.56
C LEU A 117 10.59 6.20 -12.15
N GLU A 118 11.53 5.74 -12.98
CA GLU A 118 12.43 4.63 -12.64
C GLU A 118 13.36 4.94 -11.46
N ASP A 119 13.68 6.21 -11.22
CA ASP A 119 14.52 6.65 -10.10
C ASP A 119 13.76 6.82 -8.79
N LEU A 120 12.44 6.83 -8.82
CA LEU A 120 11.64 6.95 -7.63
C LEU A 120 11.69 5.66 -6.80
N SER A 121 11.69 5.81 -5.48
CA SER A 121 11.54 4.67 -4.57
C SER A 121 10.17 4.00 -4.74
N ILE A 122 10.05 2.74 -4.29
CA ILE A 122 8.78 1.99 -4.32
C ILE A 122 7.67 2.78 -3.60
N ALA A 123 7.98 3.38 -2.45
CA ALA A 123 7.02 4.19 -1.69
C ALA A 123 6.53 5.41 -2.47
N GLN A 124 7.44 6.10 -3.17
CA GLN A 124 7.10 7.27 -3.99
C GLN A 124 6.26 6.88 -5.21
N ARG A 125 6.60 5.77 -5.89
CA ARG A 125 5.79 5.25 -7.00
C ARG A 125 4.38 4.87 -6.52
N THR A 126 4.27 4.21 -5.38
CA THR A 126 2.97 3.85 -4.78
C THR A 126 2.16 5.10 -4.43
N ALA A 127 2.80 6.14 -3.88
CA ALA A 127 2.13 7.42 -3.60
C ALA A 127 1.61 8.09 -4.88
N LEU A 128 2.40 8.07 -5.96
CA LEU A 128 1.96 8.59 -7.27
C LEU A 128 0.71 7.85 -7.78
N LEU A 129 0.70 6.53 -7.67
CA LEU A 129 -0.44 5.73 -8.10
C LEU A 129 -1.70 6.04 -7.30
N ARG A 130 -1.57 6.23 -5.97
CA ARG A 130 -2.70 6.65 -5.13
C ARG A 130 -3.27 8.00 -5.54
N LEU A 131 -2.42 8.92 -5.99
CA LEU A 131 -2.88 10.22 -6.51
C LEU A 131 -3.62 10.08 -7.84
N LEU A 132 -3.25 9.11 -8.69
CA LEU A 132 -3.86 8.91 -10.01
C LEU A 132 -5.15 8.09 -9.97
N TRP A 133 -5.27 7.16 -9.01
CA TRP A 133 -6.42 6.25 -8.95
C TRP A 133 -7.20 6.34 -7.62
N SER A 134 -6.96 7.34 -6.82
CA SER A 134 -7.47 7.41 -5.45
C SER A 134 -7.14 6.15 -4.69
N ASP A 135 -7.71 5.54 -3.84
CA ASP A 135 -7.33 4.30 -3.14
C ASP A 135 -7.43 3.03 -4.01
N LEU A 136 -7.78 3.17 -5.28
CA LEU A 136 -7.80 2.06 -6.21
C LEU A 136 -6.38 1.81 -6.72
N LEU A 137 -5.81 0.68 -6.35
CA LEU A 137 -4.57 0.20 -6.94
C LEU A 137 -4.77 -0.01 -8.45
N PRO A 138 -3.74 0.31 -9.27
CA PRO A 138 -3.85 0.07 -10.69
C PRO A 138 -4.18 -1.40 -10.88
N PRO A 139 -5.16 -1.70 -11.71
CA PRO A 139 -5.56 -3.06 -11.98
C PRO A 139 -4.38 -3.81 -12.53
N GLN A 140 -4.19 -4.95 -11.97
CA GLN A 140 -3.17 -5.89 -12.36
C GLN A 140 -3.62 -6.50 -13.69
N PRO A 141 -2.76 -6.56 -14.71
CA PRO A 141 -3.03 -7.38 -15.88
C PRO A 141 -3.00 -8.84 -15.40
N HIS A 142 -4.14 -9.33 -14.94
CA HIS A 142 -4.32 -10.76 -14.81
C HIS A 142 -4.29 -11.34 -16.22
N ARG A 143 -3.40 -12.26 -16.48
CA ARG A 143 -3.29 -13.02 -17.72
C ARG A 143 -4.61 -13.69 -18.16
N ALA A 144 -5.63 -13.70 -17.32
CA ALA A 144 -6.92 -14.35 -17.56
C ALA A 144 -8.07 -13.39 -17.89
N CYS A 145 -7.90 -12.06 -17.80
CA CYS A 145 -8.98 -11.12 -18.13
C CYS A 145 -8.43 -9.98 -19.01
N ALA A 146 -8.11 -10.34 -20.24
CA ALA A 146 -7.63 -9.42 -21.29
C ALA A 146 -8.69 -8.40 -21.78
N THR A 147 -9.86 -8.32 -21.13
CA THR A 147 -10.99 -7.52 -21.63
C THR A 147 -11.39 -6.36 -20.74
N THR A 148 -10.79 -6.19 -19.57
CA THR A 148 -11.07 -5.04 -18.72
C THR A 148 -9.76 -4.46 -18.21
N LEU A 149 -9.02 -3.82 -19.09
CA LEU A 149 -8.01 -2.86 -18.65
C LEU A 149 -8.77 -1.78 -17.89
N PRO A 150 -8.30 -1.39 -16.69
CA PRO A 150 -8.84 -0.22 -16.03
C PRO A 150 -8.62 0.99 -16.90
N ALA A 151 -9.33 2.04 -16.61
CA ALA A 151 -9.18 3.28 -17.31
C ALA A 151 -7.69 3.61 -17.42
N PRO A 152 -7.13 3.70 -18.64
CA PRO A 152 -5.73 4.04 -18.80
C PRO A 152 -5.50 5.40 -18.17
N PHE A 153 -4.39 5.60 -17.47
CA PHE A 153 -4.09 6.95 -17.05
C PHE A 153 -3.61 7.77 -18.25
N VAL A 154 -4.05 9.03 -18.28
CA VAL A 154 -3.79 9.92 -19.40
C VAL A 154 -2.67 10.89 -19.05
N ILE A 155 -1.60 10.90 -19.82
CA ILE A 155 -0.57 11.95 -19.71
C ILE A 155 -1.01 13.14 -20.58
N VAL A 156 -1.10 14.32 -19.97
CA VAL A 156 -1.50 15.56 -20.62
C VAL A 156 -0.37 16.58 -20.53
N ASP A 157 -0.10 17.28 -21.60
CA ASP A 157 0.91 18.34 -21.61
C ASP A 157 0.37 19.63 -20.95
N ILE A 158 1.18 20.28 -20.14
CA ILE A 158 0.90 21.63 -19.64
C ILE A 158 1.63 22.63 -20.53
N LEU A 159 0.88 23.27 -21.44
CA LEU A 159 1.41 24.32 -22.30
C LEU A 159 1.94 25.49 -21.45
N HIS A 160 3.10 25.99 -21.83
CA HIS A 160 3.79 27.12 -21.16
C HIS A 160 4.28 26.86 -19.72
N ALA A 161 4.27 25.60 -19.23
CA ALA A 161 4.87 25.24 -17.96
C ALA A 161 6.40 25.23 -18.08
N THR A 162 7.06 25.71 -17.03
CA THR A 162 8.52 25.75 -16.90
C THR A 162 9.02 24.68 -15.94
N ASP A 163 10.34 24.50 -15.84
CA ASP A 163 10.99 23.59 -14.89
C ASP A 163 10.63 23.86 -13.41
N SER A 164 10.11 25.05 -13.10
CA SER A 164 9.62 25.40 -11.76
C SER A 164 8.20 24.92 -11.47
N SER A 165 7.43 24.58 -12.49
CA SER A 165 6.05 24.12 -12.35
C SER A 165 5.98 22.71 -11.77
N LEU A 166 4.97 22.46 -10.92
CA LEU A 166 4.71 21.10 -10.41
C LEU A 166 3.78 20.35 -11.36
N PRO A 167 3.95 19.03 -11.50
CA PRO A 167 2.97 18.21 -12.19
C PRO A 167 1.69 18.14 -11.36
N ARG A 168 0.56 17.82 -11.99
CA ARG A 168 -0.74 17.72 -11.34
C ARG A 168 -1.38 16.38 -11.66
N ALA A 169 -1.76 15.64 -10.64
CA ALA A 169 -2.55 14.41 -10.77
C ALA A 169 -4.03 14.72 -10.51
N ASP A 170 -4.90 14.17 -11.32
CA ASP A 170 -6.34 14.23 -11.16
C ASP A 170 -6.91 12.80 -11.14
N ALA A 171 -7.34 12.37 -9.98
CA ALA A 171 -7.89 11.05 -9.77
C ALA A 171 -9.27 10.85 -10.43
N SER A 172 -10.04 11.92 -10.63
CA SER A 172 -11.36 11.82 -11.25
C SER A 172 -11.30 11.49 -12.74
N THR A 173 -10.26 11.95 -13.40
CA THR A 173 -10.00 11.73 -14.83
C THR A 173 -8.85 10.76 -15.07
N HIS A 174 -8.22 10.24 -14.01
CA HIS A 174 -7.02 9.41 -14.07
C HIS A 174 -5.92 10.06 -14.93
N SER A 175 -5.74 11.38 -14.79
CA SER A 175 -4.82 12.12 -15.63
C SER A 175 -3.64 12.69 -14.85
N LEU A 176 -2.48 12.75 -15.52
CA LEU A 176 -1.27 13.41 -15.05
C LEU A 176 -0.94 14.53 -16.02
N SER A 177 -1.12 15.77 -15.57
CA SER A 177 -0.67 16.93 -16.31
C SER A 177 0.82 17.14 -16.06
N LEU A 178 1.61 16.98 -17.12
CA LEU A 178 3.07 16.96 -17.08
C LEU A 178 3.66 18.22 -17.72
N PRO A 179 4.47 19.03 -16.97
CA PRO A 179 5.29 20.09 -17.56
C PRO A 179 6.40 19.54 -18.46
N ARG A 180 6.87 20.35 -19.40
CA ARG A 180 7.97 19.99 -20.30
C ARG A 180 9.33 20.18 -19.61
N TYR A 181 9.68 19.29 -18.73
CA TYR A 181 10.95 19.35 -17.99
C TYR A 181 12.16 19.19 -18.91
N SER A 182 13.19 19.99 -18.65
CA SER A 182 14.46 19.98 -19.41
C SER A 182 15.37 18.83 -19.03
N SER A 183 15.28 18.32 -17.79
CA SER A 183 16.15 17.27 -17.30
C SER A 183 15.41 16.23 -16.45
N ARG A 184 16.00 15.02 -16.38
CA ARG A 184 15.54 13.90 -15.55
C ARG A 184 15.53 14.26 -14.06
N GLU A 185 16.58 14.94 -13.59
CA GLU A 185 16.71 15.32 -12.18
C GLU A 185 15.64 16.34 -11.79
N THR A 186 15.42 17.36 -12.63
CA THR A 186 14.35 18.33 -12.40
C THR A 186 12.98 17.64 -12.34
N CYS A 187 12.68 16.75 -13.28
CA CYS A 187 11.43 16.01 -13.29
C CYS A 187 11.25 15.18 -12.01
N ARG A 188 12.27 14.42 -11.59
CA ARG A 188 12.25 13.63 -10.37
C ARG A 188 12.00 14.50 -9.14
N ASP A 189 12.72 15.62 -9.00
CA ASP A 189 12.62 16.49 -7.82
C ASP A 189 11.24 17.16 -7.75
N ARG A 190 10.64 17.51 -8.88
CA ARG A 190 9.27 18.03 -8.94
C ARG A 190 8.21 16.98 -8.63
N LEU A 191 8.40 15.75 -9.09
CA LEU A 191 7.54 14.64 -8.70
C LEU A 191 7.61 14.39 -7.19
N VAL A 192 8.81 14.33 -6.61
CA VAL A 192 9.00 14.15 -5.16
C VAL A 192 8.36 15.30 -4.38
N THR A 193 8.52 16.55 -4.84
CA THR A 193 7.90 17.71 -4.20
C THR A 193 6.37 17.61 -4.25
N MET A 194 5.78 17.25 -5.39
CA MET A 194 4.34 17.04 -5.52
C MET A 194 3.85 15.95 -4.54
N LEU A 195 4.56 14.83 -4.46
CA LEU A 195 4.21 13.74 -3.55
C LEU A 195 4.32 14.15 -2.07
N GLY A 196 5.30 14.96 -1.72
CA GLY A 196 5.48 15.49 -0.36
C GLY A 196 4.43 16.51 0.08
N THR A 197 3.81 17.23 -0.87
CA THR A 197 2.73 18.18 -0.57
C THR A 197 1.37 17.52 -0.35
N VAL A 198 1.21 16.26 -0.74
CA VAL A 198 -0.07 15.51 -0.70
C VAL A 198 -0.04 14.39 0.35
N ALA A 199 1.14 14.08 0.92
CA ALA A 199 1.22 13.12 2.03
C ALA A 199 0.64 13.76 3.30
N PRO A 200 -0.39 13.15 3.96
CA PRO A 200 -0.89 13.60 5.27
C PRO A 200 0.12 13.34 6.36
#